data_394dc6c8680eaca0b97b21d65cf4f513
#
_entry.id   394dc6c8680eaca0b97b21d65cf4f513
#
_cell.length_a   1.000
_cell.length_b   1.000
_cell.length_c   1.000
_cell.angle_alpha   90.00
_cell.angle_beta   90.00
_cell.angle_gamma   90.00
#
_symmetry.space_group_name_H-M   'P 1'
#
loop_
_entity.id
_entity.type
_entity.pdbx_description
1 polymer ?
#
loop_
_entity_poly.entity_id
_entity_poly.type
_entity_poly.pdbx_seq_one_letter_code
_entity_poly.pdbx_strand_id
1 'polypeptide(L)'
;MNTIQGIQMIGTQRSGSNLLRVMLDGIREIAAPHPPHILQRFLPLLPKYGDLTDQSNFYRLAQDVCELVTVNPVPWEGITIRADEVVAACRQQTLYELFRVIYESAARQTGASFWLCKSMKNMLYAEGIESTGISPYYIYLYRDGRDVALSFKKAIVGEKHIYALAENWKKDQEAALRLKDRTAADHFFMLNYETLIASPEKVMRQLCDFLHLPYSDRVMDYYKSRESENTAVAGKMWANVTKPILKDNTKKFLREL
;
A
#
# COMPACT_ATOMS: atom_id res chain seq x y z
N MET A 1 -22.62 -8.70 -10.16
CA MET A 1 -21.38 -8.90 -9.41
C MET A 1 -21.08 -7.58 -8.71
N ASN A 2 -20.84 -7.60 -7.40
CA ASN A 2 -20.43 -6.37 -6.69
C ASN A 2 -19.13 -5.85 -7.27
N THR A 3 -19.04 -4.56 -7.52
CA THR A 3 -17.83 -3.90 -8.03
C THR A 3 -16.76 -3.97 -6.94
N ILE A 4 -15.60 -4.56 -7.27
CA ILE A 4 -14.44 -4.59 -6.34
C ILE A 4 -13.83 -3.20 -6.33
N GLN A 5 -13.60 -2.65 -5.12
CA GLN A 5 -13.09 -1.30 -4.94
C GLN A 5 -11.61 -1.28 -4.55
N GLY A 6 -10.90 -0.23 -4.94
CA GLY A 6 -9.48 -0.05 -4.65
C GLY A 6 -9.23 0.87 -3.47
N ILE A 7 -8.31 0.49 -2.59
CA ILE A 7 -7.77 1.35 -1.53
C ILE A 7 -6.31 1.61 -1.81
N GLN A 8 -5.92 2.88 -1.87
CA GLN A 8 -4.52 3.30 -1.98
C GLN A 8 -4.05 3.85 -0.63
N MET A 9 -3.15 3.14 0.06
CA MET A 9 -2.46 3.68 1.22
C MET A 9 -1.25 4.48 0.75
N ILE A 10 -1.26 5.78 1.01
CA ILE A 10 -0.28 6.75 0.53
C ILE A 10 0.40 7.50 1.67
N GLY A 11 1.52 8.16 1.36
CA GLY A 11 2.31 8.96 2.30
C GLY A 11 3.80 8.64 2.25
N THR A 12 4.53 8.97 3.31
CA THR A 12 5.96 8.66 3.40
C THR A 12 6.17 7.26 4.00
N GLN A 13 7.10 6.51 3.44
CA GLN A 13 7.56 5.26 4.08
C GLN A 13 8.04 5.52 5.51
N ARG A 14 8.05 4.48 6.36
CA ARG A 14 8.41 4.54 7.79
C ARG A 14 7.39 5.26 8.69
N SER A 15 6.19 5.51 8.18
CA SER A 15 5.07 6.10 8.94
C SER A 15 4.13 5.07 9.58
N GLY A 16 4.54 3.79 9.69
CA GLY A 16 3.70 2.74 10.29
C GLY A 16 2.80 2.01 9.29
N SER A 17 3.06 2.14 7.99
CA SER A 17 2.22 1.59 6.93
C SER A 17 2.06 0.06 6.94
N ASN A 18 3.07 -0.70 7.39
CA ASN A 18 2.93 -2.15 7.55
C ASN A 18 2.01 -2.51 8.71
N LEU A 19 2.08 -1.77 9.84
CA LEU A 19 1.14 -1.95 10.94
C LEU A 19 -0.30 -1.76 10.47
N LEU A 20 -0.59 -0.62 9.83
CA LEU A 20 -1.94 -0.33 9.35
C LEU A 20 -2.39 -1.36 8.29
N ARG A 21 -1.49 -1.79 7.38
CA ARG A 21 -1.80 -2.81 6.38
C ARG A 21 -2.22 -4.13 7.01
N VAL A 22 -1.46 -4.65 7.98
CA VAL A 22 -1.81 -5.94 8.61
C VAL A 22 -3.05 -5.84 9.50
N MET A 23 -3.34 -4.66 10.06
CA MET A 23 -4.62 -4.43 10.75
C MET A 23 -5.79 -4.45 9.77
N LEU A 24 -5.67 -3.80 8.61
CA LEU A 24 -6.70 -3.80 7.56
C LEU A 24 -6.87 -5.17 6.91
N ASP A 25 -5.80 -5.96 6.79
CA ASP A 25 -5.86 -7.35 6.32
C ASP A 25 -6.68 -8.27 7.25
N GLY A 26 -6.82 -7.89 8.51
CA GLY A 26 -7.72 -8.55 9.46
C GLY A 26 -9.22 -8.35 9.17
N ILE A 27 -9.59 -7.46 8.24
CA ILE A 27 -10.97 -7.21 7.79
C ILE A 27 -11.23 -8.13 6.59
N ARG A 28 -12.19 -9.03 6.72
CA ARG A 28 -12.50 -10.05 5.70
C ARG A 28 -12.76 -9.48 4.31
N GLU A 29 -13.36 -8.31 4.25
CA GLU A 29 -13.75 -7.61 3.04
C GLU A 29 -12.57 -6.95 2.32
N ILE A 30 -11.35 -6.95 2.90
CA ILE A 30 -10.17 -6.28 2.36
C ILE A 30 -9.06 -7.32 2.08
N ALA A 31 -8.64 -7.43 0.83
CA ALA A 31 -7.40 -8.11 0.47
C ALA A 31 -6.25 -7.10 0.52
N ALA A 32 -5.34 -7.25 1.49
CA ALA A 32 -4.24 -6.31 1.72
C ALA A 32 -2.85 -6.97 1.58
N PRO A 33 -2.52 -7.59 0.44
CA PRO A 33 -1.25 -8.27 0.27
C PRO A 33 -0.07 -7.30 0.34
N HIS A 34 1.12 -7.81 0.66
CA HIS A 34 2.32 -6.98 0.70
C HIS A 34 2.65 -6.46 -0.72
N PRO A 35 2.81 -5.13 -0.91
CA PRO A 35 2.93 -4.57 -2.26
C PRO A 35 4.29 -4.88 -2.89
N PRO A 36 4.31 -5.35 -4.14
CA PRO A 36 5.52 -5.48 -4.94
C PRO A 36 5.99 -4.15 -5.56
N HIS A 37 5.25 -3.05 -5.33
CA HIS A 37 5.52 -1.70 -5.85
C HIS A 37 5.53 -1.62 -7.38
N ILE A 38 4.55 -2.24 -8.04
CA ILE A 38 4.46 -2.39 -9.50
C ILE A 38 4.70 -1.07 -10.24
N LEU A 39 3.90 -0.03 -9.95
CA LEU A 39 4.00 1.24 -10.69
C LEU A 39 5.35 1.91 -10.51
N GLN A 40 5.86 1.98 -9.27
CA GLN A 40 7.15 2.60 -8.98
C GLN A 40 8.32 1.91 -9.69
N ARG A 41 8.23 0.59 -9.87
CA ARG A 41 9.30 -0.21 -10.50
C ARG A 41 9.21 -0.21 -12.01
N PHE A 42 8.01 -0.36 -12.58
CA PHE A 42 7.84 -0.57 -14.03
C PHE A 42 7.61 0.70 -14.82
N LEU A 43 7.04 1.79 -14.27
CA LEU A 43 6.87 3.04 -15.01
C LEU A 43 8.19 3.55 -15.64
N PRO A 44 9.34 3.56 -14.93
CA PRO A 44 10.61 3.96 -15.54
C PRO A 44 11.12 2.98 -16.62
N LEU A 45 10.63 1.75 -16.62
CA LEU A 45 11.06 0.70 -17.55
C LEU A 45 10.19 0.61 -18.80
N LEU A 46 9.03 1.27 -18.86
CA LEU A 46 8.11 1.18 -20.00
C LEU A 46 8.77 1.40 -21.37
N PRO A 47 9.70 2.36 -21.54
CA PRO A 47 10.38 2.53 -22.84
C PRO A 47 11.14 1.29 -23.32
N LYS A 48 11.48 0.34 -22.43
CA LYS A 48 12.16 -0.92 -22.77
C LYS A 48 11.23 -1.98 -23.35
N TYR A 49 9.91 -1.82 -23.17
CA TYR A 49 8.92 -2.75 -23.70
C TYR A 49 8.45 -2.39 -25.12
N GLY A 50 8.78 -1.18 -25.61
CA GLY A 50 8.32 -0.71 -26.90
C GLY A 50 6.87 -0.24 -26.90
N ASP A 51 6.22 -0.29 -28.05
CA ASP A 51 4.80 0.08 -28.19
C ASP A 51 3.91 -0.99 -27.55
N LEU A 52 3.18 -0.61 -26.50
CA LEU A 52 2.29 -1.51 -25.78
C LEU A 52 0.98 -1.82 -26.53
N THR A 53 0.69 -1.14 -27.66
CA THR A 53 -0.42 -1.54 -28.54
C THR A 53 -0.10 -2.84 -29.31
N ASP A 54 1.19 -3.21 -29.38
CA ASP A 54 1.61 -4.54 -29.80
C ASP A 54 1.35 -5.54 -28.67
N GLN A 55 0.55 -6.55 -28.98
CA GLN A 55 0.12 -7.57 -28.02
C GLN A 55 1.31 -8.36 -27.43
N SER A 56 2.37 -8.59 -28.20
CA SER A 56 3.54 -9.32 -27.73
C SER A 56 4.34 -8.50 -26.71
N ASN A 57 4.47 -7.20 -26.92
CA ASN A 57 5.12 -6.28 -26.00
C ASN A 57 4.31 -6.15 -24.69
N PHE A 58 2.99 -6.01 -24.81
CA PHE A 58 2.12 -5.93 -23.64
C PHE A 58 2.12 -7.23 -22.84
N TYR A 59 2.10 -8.39 -23.53
CA TYR A 59 2.18 -9.69 -22.85
C TYR A 59 3.50 -9.87 -22.12
N ARG A 60 4.63 -9.47 -22.72
CA ARG A 60 5.94 -9.49 -22.06
C ARG A 60 5.98 -8.62 -20.80
N LEU A 61 5.44 -7.40 -20.87
CA LEU A 61 5.28 -6.55 -19.68
C LEU A 61 4.44 -7.24 -18.61
N ALA A 62 3.31 -7.86 -18.98
CA ALA A 62 2.45 -8.57 -18.06
C ALA A 62 3.17 -9.75 -17.39
N GLN A 63 3.97 -10.51 -18.14
CA GLN A 63 4.78 -11.62 -17.60
C GLN A 63 5.75 -11.11 -16.52
N ASP A 64 6.52 -10.07 -16.83
CA ASP A 64 7.52 -9.52 -15.89
C ASP A 64 6.86 -8.93 -14.63
N VAL A 65 5.69 -8.28 -14.79
CA VAL A 65 4.91 -7.75 -13.65
C VAL A 65 4.35 -8.89 -12.79
N CYS A 66 3.84 -9.96 -13.39
CA CYS A 66 3.32 -11.13 -12.66
C CYS A 66 4.47 -11.87 -11.95
N GLU A 67 5.63 -12.00 -12.59
CA GLU A 67 6.83 -12.56 -11.97
C GLU A 67 7.24 -11.75 -10.74
N LEU A 68 7.27 -10.39 -10.84
CA LEU A 68 7.55 -9.53 -9.69
C LEU A 68 6.61 -9.80 -8.51
N VAL A 69 5.33 -10.07 -8.76
CA VAL A 69 4.37 -10.43 -7.70
C VAL A 69 4.72 -11.78 -7.08
N THR A 70 5.08 -12.76 -7.91
CA THR A 70 5.42 -14.12 -7.49
C THR A 70 6.68 -14.17 -6.63
N VAL A 71 7.71 -13.37 -6.99
CA VAL A 71 8.98 -13.32 -6.24
C VAL A 71 8.98 -12.28 -5.13
N ASN A 72 7.81 -11.73 -4.78
CA ASN A 72 7.71 -10.76 -3.69
C ASN A 72 8.21 -11.38 -2.36
N PRO A 73 9.08 -10.69 -1.60
CA PRO A 73 9.61 -11.20 -0.33
C PRO A 73 8.56 -11.64 0.69
N VAL A 74 7.38 -11.02 0.66
CA VAL A 74 6.20 -11.47 1.41
C VAL A 74 5.24 -12.08 0.41
N PRO A 75 5.10 -13.41 0.38
CA PRO A 75 4.26 -14.09 -0.63
C PRO A 75 2.78 -13.71 -0.48
N TRP A 76 2.09 -13.65 -1.60
CA TRP A 76 0.64 -13.49 -1.65
C TRP A 76 -0.01 -14.86 -1.44
N GLU A 77 -0.21 -15.25 -0.19
CA GLU A 77 -0.68 -16.60 0.14
C GLU A 77 -2.07 -16.91 -0.42
N GLY A 78 -2.19 -18.09 -1.05
CA GLY A 78 -3.43 -18.54 -1.65
C GLY A 78 -3.86 -17.77 -2.89
N ILE A 79 -3.02 -16.84 -3.39
CA ILE A 79 -3.29 -16.03 -4.57
C ILE A 79 -2.33 -16.42 -5.69
N THR A 80 -2.89 -16.77 -6.85
CA THR A 80 -2.13 -17.10 -8.06
C THR A 80 -2.37 -16.01 -9.10
N ILE A 81 -1.30 -15.43 -9.62
CA ILE A 81 -1.36 -14.40 -10.66
C ILE A 81 -0.71 -14.96 -11.93
N ARG A 82 -1.49 -15.06 -13.00
CA ARG A 82 -1.05 -15.59 -14.29
C ARG A 82 -1.17 -14.51 -15.37
N ALA A 83 -0.13 -14.35 -16.17
CA ALA A 83 -0.06 -13.29 -17.17
C ALA A 83 -1.16 -13.41 -18.25
N ASP A 84 -1.48 -14.63 -18.68
CA ASP A 84 -2.54 -14.89 -19.65
C ASP A 84 -3.93 -14.46 -19.14
N GLU A 85 -4.25 -14.77 -17.87
CA GLU A 85 -5.50 -14.37 -17.23
C GLU A 85 -5.57 -12.86 -17.00
N VAL A 86 -4.45 -12.25 -16.57
CA VAL A 86 -4.35 -10.81 -16.33
C VAL A 86 -4.53 -10.04 -17.64
N VAL A 87 -3.83 -10.44 -18.72
CA VAL A 87 -3.96 -9.80 -20.05
C VAL A 87 -5.37 -9.93 -20.59
N ALA A 88 -5.99 -11.10 -20.48
CA ALA A 88 -7.37 -11.36 -20.91
C ALA A 88 -8.40 -10.49 -20.16
N ALA A 89 -8.12 -10.10 -18.91
CA ALA A 89 -8.99 -9.27 -18.09
C ALA A 89 -8.76 -7.76 -18.26
N CYS A 90 -7.65 -7.34 -18.92
CA CYS A 90 -7.34 -5.95 -19.18
C CYS A 90 -8.27 -5.35 -20.26
N ARG A 91 -8.79 -4.14 -20.01
CA ARG A 91 -9.57 -3.37 -20.97
C ARG A 91 -8.69 -2.48 -21.84
N GLN A 92 -7.50 -2.18 -21.35
CA GLN A 92 -6.50 -1.31 -22.00
C GLN A 92 -5.11 -1.92 -21.85
N GLN A 93 -4.27 -1.72 -22.87
CA GLN A 93 -2.89 -2.21 -22.86
C GLN A 93 -1.97 -1.19 -22.15
N THR A 94 -2.17 -1.02 -20.83
CA THR A 94 -1.37 -0.11 -20.00
C THR A 94 -0.88 -0.79 -18.73
N LEU A 95 0.23 -0.29 -18.17
CA LEU A 95 0.72 -0.75 -16.87
C LEU A 95 -0.28 -0.50 -15.74
N TYR A 96 -1.04 0.59 -15.81
CA TYR A 96 -2.06 0.92 -14.81
C TYR A 96 -3.20 -0.09 -14.82
N GLU A 97 -3.57 -0.57 -15.99
CA GLU A 97 -4.60 -1.61 -16.13
C GLU A 97 -4.10 -2.96 -15.62
N LEU A 98 -2.85 -3.35 -15.91
CA LEU A 98 -2.22 -4.53 -15.31
C LEU A 98 -2.23 -4.44 -13.78
N PHE A 99 -1.82 -3.29 -13.23
CA PHE A 99 -1.84 -3.04 -11.79
C PHE A 99 -3.24 -3.24 -11.20
N ARG A 100 -4.27 -2.63 -11.80
CA ARG A 100 -5.66 -2.78 -11.36
C ARG A 100 -6.11 -4.22 -11.38
N VAL A 101 -5.94 -4.92 -12.50
CA VAL A 101 -6.41 -6.30 -12.70
C VAL A 101 -5.73 -7.26 -11.74
N ILE A 102 -4.43 -7.10 -11.48
CA ILE A 102 -3.68 -7.94 -10.53
C ILE A 102 -4.26 -7.81 -9.11
N TYR A 103 -4.49 -6.60 -8.63
CA TYR A 103 -5.06 -6.40 -7.29
C TYR A 103 -6.53 -6.82 -7.20
N GLU A 104 -7.32 -6.59 -8.24
CA GLU A 104 -8.69 -7.11 -8.31
C GLU A 104 -8.73 -8.64 -8.34
N SER A 105 -7.78 -9.29 -9.04
CA SER A 105 -7.66 -10.74 -9.04
C SER A 105 -7.37 -11.28 -7.63
N ALA A 106 -6.49 -10.61 -6.88
CA ALA A 106 -6.22 -10.96 -5.48
C ALA A 106 -7.49 -10.86 -4.62
N ALA A 107 -8.25 -9.76 -4.74
CA ALA A 107 -9.50 -9.61 -4.01
C ALA A 107 -10.55 -10.67 -4.38
N ARG A 108 -10.68 -11.00 -5.69
CA ARG A 108 -11.61 -12.06 -6.13
C ARG A 108 -11.25 -13.42 -5.55
N GLN A 109 -9.97 -13.78 -5.56
CA GLN A 109 -9.50 -15.09 -5.07
C GLN A 109 -9.66 -15.24 -3.55
N THR A 110 -9.61 -14.15 -2.81
CA THR A 110 -9.85 -14.14 -1.36
C THR A 110 -11.31 -13.90 -0.98
N GLY A 111 -12.20 -13.63 -1.95
CA GLY A 111 -13.61 -13.29 -1.71
C GLY A 111 -13.81 -11.91 -1.07
N ALA A 112 -12.81 -11.02 -1.19
CA ALA A 112 -12.88 -9.65 -0.69
C ALA A 112 -13.61 -8.72 -1.68
N SER A 113 -14.25 -7.66 -1.16
CA SER A 113 -14.88 -6.60 -1.94
C SER A 113 -13.97 -5.39 -2.14
N PHE A 114 -12.86 -5.35 -1.42
CA PHE A 114 -11.82 -4.34 -1.54
C PHE A 114 -10.44 -4.98 -1.74
N TRP A 115 -9.59 -4.31 -2.50
CA TRP A 115 -8.15 -4.54 -2.47
C TRP A 115 -7.41 -3.32 -1.93
N LEU A 116 -6.33 -3.54 -1.21
CA LEU A 116 -5.49 -2.48 -0.68
C LEU A 116 -4.06 -2.58 -1.23
N CYS A 117 -3.59 -1.50 -1.83
CA CYS A 117 -2.19 -1.33 -2.20
C CYS A 117 -1.50 -0.36 -1.24
N LYS A 118 -0.48 -0.85 -0.52
CA LYS A 118 0.36 -0.05 0.39
C LYS A 118 1.62 0.49 -0.30
N SER A 119 1.58 0.86 -1.56
CA SER A 119 2.68 1.54 -2.25
C SER A 119 2.60 3.03 -1.96
N MET A 120 3.32 3.46 -0.91
CA MET A 120 3.17 4.80 -0.33
C MET A 120 3.33 5.96 -1.33
N LYS A 121 4.06 5.74 -2.43
CA LYS A 121 4.26 6.73 -3.51
C LYS A 121 3.15 6.74 -4.56
N ASN A 122 2.11 5.92 -4.44
CA ASN A 122 1.04 5.86 -5.44
C ASN A 122 0.25 7.18 -5.59
N MET A 123 0.37 8.13 -4.65
CA MET A 123 -0.14 9.49 -4.85
C MET A 123 0.47 10.20 -6.06
N LEU A 124 1.67 9.80 -6.49
CA LEU A 124 2.33 10.36 -7.67
C LEU A 124 1.76 9.78 -8.98
N TYR A 125 1.01 8.69 -8.89
CA TYR A 125 0.47 7.93 -10.02
C TYR A 125 -1.06 7.89 -10.01
N ALA A 126 -1.69 8.71 -9.17
CA ALA A 126 -3.13 8.69 -8.92
C ALA A 126 -3.95 8.88 -10.21
N GLU A 127 -3.58 9.83 -11.07
CA GLU A 127 -4.26 10.08 -12.35
C GLU A 127 -4.23 8.85 -13.26
N GLY A 128 -3.09 8.18 -13.36
CA GLY A 128 -2.97 6.95 -14.14
C GLY A 128 -3.79 5.79 -13.54
N ILE A 129 -3.86 5.69 -12.21
CA ILE A 129 -4.70 4.70 -11.53
C ILE A 129 -6.18 4.98 -11.83
N GLU A 130 -6.61 6.22 -11.69
CA GLU A 130 -7.98 6.66 -11.94
C GLU A 130 -8.38 6.54 -13.42
N SER A 131 -7.42 6.68 -14.36
CA SER A 131 -7.66 6.50 -15.80
C SER A 131 -8.12 5.09 -16.19
N THR A 132 -7.94 4.10 -15.32
CA THR A 132 -8.47 2.74 -15.49
C THR A 132 -9.98 2.66 -15.21
N GLY A 133 -10.63 3.78 -14.89
CA GLY A 133 -12.07 3.86 -14.62
C GLY A 133 -12.46 3.48 -13.20
N ILE A 134 -11.51 3.43 -12.26
CA ILE A 134 -11.80 3.26 -10.84
C ILE A 134 -11.77 4.59 -10.10
N SER A 135 -12.53 4.66 -9.01
CA SER A 135 -12.50 5.76 -8.04
C SER A 135 -11.99 5.20 -6.71
N PRO A 136 -10.67 5.19 -6.48
CA PRO A 136 -10.13 4.54 -5.30
C PRO A 136 -10.36 5.36 -4.03
N TYR A 137 -10.44 4.67 -2.89
CA TYR A 137 -10.30 5.28 -1.58
C TYR A 137 -8.83 5.55 -1.31
N TYR A 138 -8.50 6.74 -0.80
CA TYR A 138 -7.15 7.10 -0.39
C TYR A 138 -7.05 7.14 1.13
N ILE A 139 -6.11 6.39 1.71
CA ILE A 139 -5.75 6.47 3.13
C ILE A 139 -4.37 7.13 3.19
N TYR A 140 -4.34 8.41 3.54
CA TYR A 140 -3.11 9.16 3.72
C TYR A 140 -2.59 9.00 5.15
N LEU A 141 -1.58 8.14 5.29
CA LEU A 141 -0.90 7.90 6.57
C LEU A 141 0.34 8.77 6.67
N TYR A 142 0.35 9.69 7.63
CA TYR A 142 1.48 10.56 7.92
C TYR A 142 1.99 10.42 9.35
N ARG A 143 3.26 10.78 9.56
CA ARG A 143 3.96 10.70 10.83
C ARG A 143 4.89 11.89 10.99
N ASP A 144 5.25 12.26 12.24
CA ASP A 144 6.27 13.26 12.52
C ASP A 144 7.54 13.00 11.70
N GLY A 145 7.95 13.99 10.87
CA GLY A 145 9.06 13.86 9.95
C GLY A 145 10.40 13.55 10.64
N ARG A 146 10.57 14.00 11.89
CA ARG A 146 11.77 13.74 12.69
C ARG A 146 11.86 12.27 13.09
N ASP A 147 10.74 11.66 13.48
CA ASP A 147 10.66 10.23 13.76
C ASP A 147 10.81 9.37 12.49
N VAL A 148 10.29 9.86 11.36
CA VAL A 148 10.49 9.23 10.05
C VAL A 148 11.97 9.25 9.68
N ALA A 149 12.64 10.40 9.78
CA ALA A 149 14.06 10.53 9.49
C ALA A 149 14.92 9.63 10.39
N LEU A 150 14.65 9.61 11.70
CA LEU A 150 15.31 8.72 12.65
C LEU A 150 15.12 7.25 12.28
N SER A 151 13.91 6.87 11.87
CA SER A 151 13.62 5.50 11.41
C SER A 151 14.40 5.13 10.14
N PHE A 152 14.58 6.04 9.19
CA PHE A 152 15.40 5.82 8.01
C PHE A 152 16.90 5.71 8.36
N LYS A 153 17.40 6.53 9.27
CA LYS A 153 18.80 6.43 9.73
C LYS A 153 19.14 5.04 10.28
N LYS A 154 18.19 4.41 10.97
CA LYS A 154 18.34 3.06 11.55
C LYS A 154 18.01 1.92 10.59
N ALA A 155 17.34 2.20 9.48
CA ALA A 155 16.97 1.17 8.49
C ALA A 155 18.22 0.68 7.73
N ILE A 156 18.20 -0.57 7.28
CA ILE A 156 19.29 -1.15 6.48
C ILE A 156 19.35 -0.48 5.10
N VAL A 157 18.20 -0.08 4.55
CA VAL A 157 18.06 0.52 3.21
C VAL A 157 17.48 1.92 3.27
N GLY A 158 17.59 2.66 2.18
CA GLY A 158 17.06 4.00 1.99
C GLY A 158 18.06 5.11 2.34
N GLU A 159 17.62 6.34 2.13
CA GLU A 159 18.39 7.57 2.37
C GLU A 159 18.82 7.71 3.84
N LYS A 160 19.98 8.30 4.08
CA LYS A 160 20.55 8.52 5.43
C LYS A 160 20.83 9.98 5.73
N HIS A 161 21.01 10.79 4.69
CA HIS A 161 21.30 12.20 4.86
C HIS A 161 20.05 12.97 5.32
N ILE A 162 20.13 13.64 6.44
CA ILE A 162 18.97 14.24 7.13
C ILE A 162 18.24 15.27 6.26
N TYR A 163 18.99 16.10 5.51
CA TYR A 163 18.40 17.11 4.62
C TYR A 163 17.59 16.41 3.49
N ALA A 164 18.16 15.40 2.85
CA ALA A 164 17.47 14.68 1.80
C ALA A 164 16.21 13.94 2.33
N LEU A 165 16.27 13.42 3.56
CA LEU A 165 15.12 12.82 4.24
C LEU A 165 14.02 13.85 4.51
N ALA A 166 14.38 15.06 4.97
CA ALA A 166 13.44 16.14 5.21
C ALA A 166 12.78 16.63 3.93
N GLU A 167 13.57 16.83 2.86
CA GLU A 167 13.06 17.20 1.54
C GLU A 167 12.12 16.13 0.95
N ASN A 168 12.49 14.86 1.04
CA ASN A 168 11.64 13.77 0.58
C ASN A 168 10.33 13.69 1.38
N TRP A 169 10.42 13.81 2.71
CA TRP A 169 9.23 13.86 3.56
C TRP A 169 8.31 15.01 3.17
N LYS A 170 8.84 16.22 3.03
CA LYS A 170 8.08 17.41 2.62
C LYS A 170 7.38 17.20 1.28
N LYS A 171 8.11 16.74 0.25
CA LYS A 171 7.55 16.47 -1.08
C LYS A 171 6.41 15.46 -1.03
N ASP A 172 6.53 14.43 -0.19
CA ASP A 172 5.48 13.43 -0.01
C ASP A 172 4.22 14.03 0.62
N GLN A 173 4.38 14.86 1.67
CA GLN A 173 3.24 15.54 2.28
C GLN A 173 2.55 16.46 1.26
N GLU A 174 3.31 17.28 0.54
CA GLU A 174 2.78 18.18 -0.48
C GLU A 174 2.04 17.43 -1.60
N ALA A 175 2.58 16.28 -2.05
CA ALA A 175 1.93 15.46 -3.06
C ALA A 175 0.61 14.86 -2.57
N ALA A 176 0.59 14.35 -1.32
CA ALA A 176 -0.62 13.80 -0.73
C ALA A 176 -1.70 14.88 -0.50
N LEU A 177 -1.31 16.09 -0.09
CA LEU A 177 -2.25 17.21 0.10
C LEU A 177 -2.81 17.70 -1.24
N ARG A 178 -1.99 17.82 -2.29
CA ARG A 178 -2.51 18.13 -3.64
C ARG A 178 -3.52 17.09 -4.13
N LEU A 179 -3.26 15.81 -3.85
CA LEU A 179 -4.22 14.76 -4.20
C LEU A 179 -5.53 14.92 -3.41
N LYS A 180 -5.43 15.22 -2.11
CA LYS A 180 -6.60 15.49 -1.26
C LYS A 180 -7.47 16.61 -1.83
N ASP A 181 -6.86 17.70 -2.28
CA ASP A 181 -7.61 18.90 -2.75
C ASP A 181 -8.44 18.62 -4.00
N ARG A 182 -8.14 17.58 -4.78
CA ARG A 182 -8.89 17.17 -5.97
C ARG A 182 -9.74 15.92 -5.77
N THR A 183 -9.63 15.24 -4.63
CA THR A 183 -10.36 14.02 -4.32
C THR A 183 -11.61 14.35 -3.51
N ALA A 184 -12.73 13.68 -3.78
CA ALA A 184 -13.95 13.82 -3.01
C ALA A 184 -13.69 13.46 -1.52
N ALA A 185 -14.32 14.20 -0.61
CA ALA A 185 -14.03 14.07 0.82
C ALA A 185 -14.37 12.68 1.39
N ASP A 186 -15.37 12.01 0.82
CA ASP A 186 -15.78 10.65 1.14
C ASP A 186 -14.86 9.56 0.56
N HIS A 187 -13.86 9.95 -0.25
CA HIS A 187 -12.82 9.07 -0.81
C HIS A 187 -11.42 9.37 -0.27
N PHE A 188 -11.27 10.29 0.70
CA PHE A 188 -9.94 10.65 1.23
C PHE A 188 -9.93 10.68 2.76
N PHE A 189 -9.21 9.73 3.38
CA PHE A 189 -9.04 9.64 4.82
C PHE A 189 -7.63 10.04 5.24
N MET A 190 -7.51 11.02 6.14
CA MET A 190 -6.23 11.42 6.73
C MET A 190 -6.01 10.76 8.07
N LEU A 191 -4.87 10.09 8.23
CA LEU A 191 -4.52 9.38 9.45
C LEU A 191 -3.13 9.74 9.93
N ASN A 192 -3.05 10.26 11.15
CA ASN A 192 -1.80 10.47 11.86
C ASN A 192 -1.36 9.18 12.57
N TYR A 193 -0.09 8.78 12.39
CA TYR A 193 0.46 7.57 13.02
C TYR A 193 0.39 7.60 14.53
N GLU A 194 0.68 8.75 15.14
CA GLU A 194 0.67 8.94 16.59
C GLU A 194 -0.73 8.72 17.16
N THR A 195 -1.77 9.16 16.43
CA THR A 195 -3.18 8.90 16.77
C THR A 195 -3.52 7.41 16.63
N LEU A 196 -3.04 6.76 15.57
CA LEU A 196 -3.26 5.33 15.36
C LEU A 196 -2.75 4.50 16.54
N ILE A 197 -1.52 4.76 17.01
CA ILE A 197 -0.95 3.97 18.12
C ILE A 197 -1.50 4.37 19.50
N ALA A 198 -1.94 5.61 19.66
CA ALA A 198 -2.56 6.06 20.92
C ALA A 198 -3.98 5.51 21.13
N SER A 199 -4.77 5.42 20.05
CA SER A 199 -6.18 5.02 20.08
C SER A 199 -6.53 4.11 18.89
N PRO A 200 -5.89 2.93 18.79
CA PRO A 200 -5.98 2.10 17.57
C PRO A 200 -7.41 1.61 17.29
N GLU A 201 -8.14 1.17 18.29
CA GLU A 201 -9.52 0.71 18.11
C GLU A 201 -10.43 1.82 17.58
N LYS A 202 -10.34 3.04 18.15
CA LYS A 202 -11.10 4.19 17.67
C LYS A 202 -10.79 4.50 16.20
N VAL A 203 -9.50 4.49 15.83
CA VAL A 203 -9.06 4.75 14.46
C VAL A 203 -9.57 3.68 13.51
N MET A 204 -9.50 2.39 13.90
CA MET A 204 -9.99 1.32 13.05
C MET A 204 -11.51 1.37 12.86
N ARG A 205 -12.27 1.75 13.88
CA ARG A 205 -13.72 1.99 13.72
C ARG A 205 -14.00 3.13 12.75
N GLN A 206 -13.30 4.25 12.85
CA GLN A 206 -13.43 5.37 11.91
C GLN A 206 -13.05 4.98 10.47
N LEU A 207 -12.03 4.14 10.28
CA LEU A 207 -11.66 3.61 8.97
C LEU A 207 -12.73 2.66 8.40
N CYS A 208 -13.30 1.80 9.24
CA CYS A 208 -14.41 0.94 8.83
C CYS A 208 -15.64 1.77 8.43
N ASP A 209 -15.99 2.79 9.22
CA ASP A 209 -17.09 3.70 8.89
C ASP A 209 -16.85 4.43 7.55
N PHE A 210 -15.62 4.92 7.33
CA PHE A 210 -15.21 5.58 6.09
C PHE A 210 -15.30 4.65 4.87
N LEU A 211 -14.97 3.37 5.03
CA LEU A 211 -15.04 2.36 3.97
C LEU A 211 -16.42 1.69 3.87
N HIS A 212 -17.36 2.08 4.73
CA HIS A 212 -18.68 1.45 4.85
C HIS A 212 -18.61 -0.07 5.12
N LEU A 213 -17.65 -0.47 5.97
CA LEU A 213 -17.40 -1.85 6.35
C LEU A 213 -17.73 -2.10 7.84
N PRO A 214 -18.16 -3.31 8.19
CA PRO A 214 -18.37 -3.66 9.59
C PRO A 214 -17.03 -3.72 10.34
N TYR A 215 -16.97 -3.13 11.52
CA TYR A 215 -15.84 -3.28 12.41
C TYR A 215 -15.85 -4.66 13.09
N SER A 216 -14.68 -5.25 13.21
CA SER A 216 -14.47 -6.48 13.99
C SER A 216 -13.26 -6.32 14.92
N ASP A 217 -13.36 -6.78 16.16
CA ASP A 217 -12.25 -6.75 17.13
C ASP A 217 -11.03 -7.58 16.68
N ARG A 218 -11.21 -8.48 15.70
CA ARG A 218 -10.11 -9.26 15.09
C ARG A 218 -8.98 -8.38 14.51
N VAL A 219 -9.29 -7.14 14.09
CA VAL A 219 -8.28 -6.20 13.59
C VAL A 219 -7.24 -5.86 14.65
N MET A 220 -7.59 -5.99 15.95
CA MET A 220 -6.68 -5.74 17.06
C MET A 220 -5.75 -6.92 17.34
N ASP A 221 -6.09 -8.12 16.84
CA ASP A 221 -5.28 -9.35 16.93
C ASP A 221 -4.34 -9.54 15.73
N TYR A 222 -4.16 -8.50 14.89
CA TYR A 222 -3.33 -8.52 13.69
C TYR A 222 -1.96 -9.18 13.89
N TYR A 223 -1.35 -8.99 15.06
CA TYR A 223 -0.01 -9.51 15.40
C TYR A 223 0.04 -11.03 15.54
N LYS A 224 -1.10 -11.71 15.59
CA LYS A 224 -1.25 -13.17 15.59
C LYS A 224 -1.53 -13.73 14.19
N SER A 225 -1.64 -12.88 13.17
CA SER A 225 -1.97 -13.29 11.82
C SER A 225 -0.75 -13.87 11.10
N ARG A 226 -1.01 -14.81 10.19
CA ARG A 226 0.03 -15.37 9.31
C ARG A 226 0.68 -14.31 8.42
N GLU A 227 -0.10 -13.33 7.97
CA GLU A 227 0.41 -12.20 7.19
C GLU A 227 1.41 -11.34 7.99
N SER A 228 1.18 -11.16 9.29
CA SER A 228 2.13 -10.49 10.18
C SER A 228 3.42 -11.31 10.35
N GLU A 229 3.31 -12.62 10.49
CA GLU A 229 4.47 -13.51 10.58
C GLU A 229 5.30 -13.47 9.29
N ASN A 230 4.66 -13.64 8.12
CA ASN A 230 5.32 -13.57 6.82
C ASN A 230 6.01 -12.23 6.59
N THR A 231 5.32 -11.13 6.96
CA THR A 231 5.88 -9.78 6.87
C THR A 231 7.12 -9.63 7.76
N ALA A 232 7.08 -10.13 8.99
CA ALA A 232 8.21 -10.03 9.93
C ALA A 232 9.42 -10.86 9.49
N VAL A 233 9.19 -12.05 8.94
CA VAL A 233 10.26 -12.94 8.44
C VAL A 233 10.96 -12.34 7.23
N ALA A 234 10.22 -11.66 6.34
CA ALA A 234 10.76 -11.05 5.14
C ALA A 234 11.72 -9.87 5.40
N GLY A 235 11.76 -9.32 6.63
CA GLY A 235 12.73 -8.29 6.95
C GLY A 235 12.73 -7.86 8.43
N LYS A 236 13.93 -7.81 9.02
CA LYS A 236 14.13 -7.40 10.42
C LYS A 236 13.47 -6.06 10.77
N MET A 237 13.37 -5.13 9.80
CA MET A 237 12.74 -3.82 9.98
C MET A 237 11.22 -3.90 10.18
N TRP A 238 10.62 -5.05 9.94
CA TRP A 238 9.17 -5.30 10.07
C TRP A 238 8.83 -6.23 11.24
N ALA A 239 9.82 -6.68 12.01
CA ALA A 239 9.65 -7.62 13.12
C ALA A 239 8.60 -7.17 14.16
N ASN A 240 8.36 -5.87 14.31
CA ASN A 240 7.40 -5.36 15.28
C ASN A 240 5.93 -5.59 14.89
N VAL A 241 5.61 -6.00 13.66
CA VAL A 241 4.20 -6.28 13.29
C VAL A 241 3.66 -7.56 13.94
N THR A 242 4.53 -8.43 14.48
CA THR A 242 4.13 -9.60 15.28
C THR A 242 3.99 -9.32 16.78
N LYS A 243 3.95 -8.04 17.16
CA LYS A 243 3.80 -7.61 18.54
C LYS A 243 2.56 -6.72 18.67
N PRO A 244 1.92 -6.66 19.85
CA PRO A 244 0.94 -5.63 20.13
C PRO A 244 1.49 -4.23 19.86
N ILE A 245 0.61 -3.26 19.65
CA ILE A 245 1.00 -1.89 19.34
C ILE A 245 1.94 -1.31 20.40
N LEU A 246 3.11 -0.85 19.95
CA LEU A 246 4.11 -0.20 20.78
C LEU A 246 3.73 1.28 20.96
N LYS A 247 3.07 1.63 22.05
CA LYS A 247 2.57 2.98 22.32
C LYS A 247 3.68 4.03 22.48
N ASP A 248 4.88 3.63 22.84
CA ASP A 248 6.07 4.47 23.02
C ASP A 248 6.86 4.71 21.72
N ASN A 249 6.37 4.17 20.59
CA ASN A 249 7.04 4.33 19.28
C ASN A 249 6.80 5.69 18.64
N THR A 250 6.72 6.76 19.44
CA THR A 250 6.59 8.15 19.03
C THR A 250 7.57 9.03 19.76
N LYS A 251 7.81 10.23 19.21
CA LYS A 251 8.67 11.27 19.81
C LYS A 251 10.08 10.78 20.18
N LYS A 252 10.57 9.76 19.47
CA LYS A 252 11.91 9.21 19.69
C LYS A 252 12.99 10.22 19.40
N PHE A 253 12.71 11.15 18.48
CA PHE A 253 13.61 12.24 18.14
C PHE A 253 13.99 13.12 19.34
N LEU A 254 13.14 13.20 20.38
CA LEU A 254 13.47 13.95 21.62
C LEU A 254 14.59 13.29 22.44
N ARG A 255 14.88 12.02 22.20
CA ARG A 255 15.85 11.24 22.97
C ARG A 255 17.04 10.74 22.13
N GLU A 256 16.90 10.75 20.81
CA GLU A 256 17.80 10.03 19.92
C GLU A 256 18.33 10.87 18.72
N LEU A 257 17.91 12.17 18.60
CA LEU A 257 18.46 13.15 17.64
C LEU A 257 19.39 14.13 18.32
#